data_d6937f0737538492229f186911042487
#
_entry.id   d6937f0737538492229f186911042487
#
_cell.length_a   1.000
_cell.length_b   1.000
_cell.length_c   1.000
_cell.angle_alpha   90.00
_cell.angle_beta   90.00
_cell.angle_gamma   90.00
#
_symmetry.space_group_name_H-M   'P 1'
#
loop_
_entity.id
_entity.type
_entity.pdbx_description
1 polymer ?
#
loop_
_entity_poly.entity_id
_entity_poly.type
_entity_poly.pdbx_seq_one_letter_code
_entity_poly.pdbx_strand_id
1 'polypeptide(L)'
;EPETVRSYLQFNVGDGYSAAKVDASIKALFATGLFADVSIQPKGSTIVVSVKENPIINQVAFEGNSEVDTATLSGEVQLKARSVFTRAKAQADVQRILDVYRRQGLFAASVEPKLIQLEESRVNLVFEITEGGATKVKGINFVGNHAFSDSQLRDVISTTQVGWFDFLQGTSIYDPDRMNLDRELIRLYYLQNGYADASVTAANAEIDPDGTGFLITFAVDEGPLYNFGAINIESSLPDVRPDDYRSQLLTNAGEVYDASEIDKTSE
;
A
#
# COMPACT_ATOMS: atom_id res chain seq x y z
N GLU A 1 -21.53 21.20 26.98
CA GLU A 1 -22.59 22.04 27.56
C GLU A 1 -23.97 21.54 27.12
N PRO A 2 -25.04 21.63 27.97
CA PRO A 2 -26.36 21.10 27.62
C PRO A 2 -26.95 21.71 26.36
N GLU A 3 -26.66 22.97 26.07
CA GLU A 3 -27.18 23.68 24.90
C GLU A 3 -26.57 23.19 23.60
N THR A 4 -25.29 22.82 23.60
CA THR A 4 -24.62 22.19 22.46
C THR A 4 -25.31 20.86 22.14
N VAL A 5 -25.64 20.03 23.14
CA VAL A 5 -26.34 18.76 22.91
C VAL A 5 -27.72 19.02 22.31
N ARG A 6 -28.44 20.01 22.82
CA ARG A 6 -29.78 20.35 22.31
C ARG A 6 -29.82 20.76 20.85
N SER A 7 -28.82 21.48 20.40
CA SER A 7 -28.76 21.96 19.01
C SER A 7 -28.66 20.83 17.96
N TYR A 8 -28.25 19.63 18.35
CA TYR A 8 -28.20 18.45 17.51
C TYR A 8 -29.39 17.50 17.61
N LEU A 9 -30.33 17.75 18.54
CA LEU A 9 -31.51 16.92 18.68
C LEU A 9 -32.52 17.23 17.56
N GLN A 10 -33.13 16.18 17.01
CA GLN A 10 -34.16 16.26 15.98
C GLN A 10 -35.59 16.31 16.54
N PHE A 11 -35.75 16.63 17.82
CA PHE A 11 -37.02 16.76 18.53
C PHE A 11 -36.98 17.93 19.51
N ASN A 12 -38.14 18.51 19.78
CA ASN A 12 -38.33 19.62 20.73
C ASN A 12 -39.21 19.23 21.88
N VAL A 13 -39.24 20.09 22.92
CA VAL A 13 -40.18 19.95 24.03
C VAL A 13 -41.61 20.01 23.52
N GLY A 14 -42.42 19.00 23.85
CA GLY A 14 -43.79 18.85 23.40
C GLY A 14 -43.98 17.92 22.18
N ASP A 15 -42.89 17.50 21.51
CA ASP A 15 -42.98 16.50 20.48
C ASP A 15 -43.33 15.12 21.04
N GLY A 16 -44.11 14.34 20.27
CA GLY A 16 -44.32 12.93 20.55
C GLY A 16 -43.03 12.11 20.40
N TYR A 17 -42.88 11.06 21.18
CA TYR A 17 -41.73 10.14 21.05
C TYR A 17 -41.69 9.51 19.66
N SER A 18 -40.53 9.57 19.01
CA SER A 18 -40.28 8.95 17.70
C SER A 18 -38.91 8.30 17.71
N ALA A 19 -38.87 6.98 17.55
CA ALA A 19 -37.63 6.20 17.48
C ALA A 19 -36.72 6.68 16.32
N ALA A 20 -37.32 7.09 15.19
CA ALA A 20 -36.57 7.62 14.04
C ALA A 20 -35.88 8.95 14.37
N LYS A 21 -36.55 9.87 15.06
CA LYS A 21 -35.96 11.13 15.52
C LYS A 21 -34.86 10.90 16.57
N VAL A 22 -35.03 9.91 17.46
CA VAL A 22 -34.01 9.52 18.43
C VAL A 22 -32.77 8.98 17.73
N ASP A 23 -32.93 8.05 16.80
CA ASP A 23 -31.81 7.50 16.02
C ASP A 23 -31.07 8.59 15.22
N ALA A 24 -31.80 9.48 14.55
CA ALA A 24 -31.21 10.62 13.84
C ALA A 24 -30.44 11.57 14.78
N SER A 25 -30.97 11.82 16.00
CA SER A 25 -30.29 12.64 17.00
C SER A 25 -29.00 12.00 17.51
N ILE A 26 -29.04 10.70 17.80
CA ILE A 26 -27.84 9.94 18.18
C ILE A 26 -26.77 10.01 17.10
N LYS A 27 -27.14 9.77 15.85
CA LYS A 27 -26.21 9.88 14.69
C LYS A 27 -25.64 11.29 14.54
N ALA A 28 -26.48 12.33 14.68
CA ALA A 28 -26.02 13.72 14.60
C ALA A 28 -25.03 14.06 15.72
N LEU A 29 -25.26 13.61 16.95
CA LEU A 29 -24.36 13.82 18.07
C LEU A 29 -23.03 13.08 17.86
N PHE A 30 -23.02 11.82 17.44
CA PHE A 30 -21.79 11.08 17.15
C PHE A 30 -21.01 11.70 15.97
N ALA A 31 -21.70 12.21 14.97
CA ALA A 31 -21.06 12.86 13.81
C ALA A 31 -20.24 14.10 14.18
N THR A 32 -20.53 14.75 15.31
CA THR A 32 -19.72 15.86 15.83
C THR A 32 -18.33 15.45 16.26
N GLY A 33 -18.12 14.17 16.59
CA GLY A 33 -16.89 13.65 17.18
C GLY A 33 -16.63 14.13 18.63
N LEU A 34 -17.56 14.87 19.24
CA LEU A 34 -17.40 15.39 20.62
C LEU A 34 -17.70 14.36 21.69
N PHE A 35 -18.49 13.34 21.37
CA PHE A 35 -19.02 12.39 22.34
C PHE A 35 -18.47 10.99 22.11
N ALA A 36 -18.04 10.37 23.22
CA ALA A 36 -17.60 8.97 23.27
C ALA A 36 -18.80 8.01 23.38
N ASP A 37 -19.87 8.48 24.02
CA ASP A 37 -21.11 7.73 24.19
C ASP A 37 -22.30 8.67 24.21
N VAL A 38 -23.42 8.22 23.65
CA VAL A 38 -24.70 8.94 23.59
C VAL A 38 -25.83 7.95 23.81
N SER A 39 -26.64 8.21 24.83
CA SER A 39 -27.84 7.43 25.10
C SER A 39 -29.06 8.35 25.23
N ILE A 40 -30.13 8.02 24.53
CA ILE A 40 -31.41 8.75 24.58
C ILE A 40 -32.52 7.77 24.94
N GLN A 41 -33.10 7.95 26.12
CA GLN A 41 -34.09 7.02 26.67
C GLN A 41 -35.34 7.75 27.21
N PRO A 42 -36.53 7.23 26.93
CA PRO A 42 -37.76 7.74 27.56
C PRO A 42 -37.81 7.33 29.05
N LYS A 43 -38.12 8.28 29.92
CA LYS A 43 -38.35 8.05 31.33
C LYS A 43 -39.67 8.76 31.75
N GLY A 44 -40.78 8.00 31.74
CA GLY A 44 -42.12 8.57 31.91
C GLY A 44 -42.47 9.52 30.77
N SER A 45 -42.81 10.77 31.10
CA SER A 45 -43.12 11.84 30.14
C SER A 45 -41.88 12.64 29.70
N THR A 46 -40.67 12.22 30.11
CA THR A 46 -39.45 12.95 29.86
C THR A 46 -38.51 12.08 29.00
N ILE A 47 -37.77 12.70 28.07
CA ILE A 47 -36.68 12.05 27.38
C ILE A 47 -35.38 12.45 28.07
N VAL A 48 -34.60 11.46 28.49
CA VAL A 48 -33.29 11.65 29.13
C VAL A 48 -32.21 11.42 28.07
N VAL A 49 -31.40 12.44 27.85
CA VAL A 49 -30.21 12.38 26.97
C VAL A 49 -28.98 12.33 27.87
N SER A 50 -28.26 11.23 27.79
CA SER A 50 -27.00 11.05 28.53
C SER A 50 -25.85 11.03 27.50
N VAL A 51 -24.84 11.84 27.75
CA VAL A 51 -23.65 11.91 26.86
C VAL A 51 -22.39 11.75 27.71
N LYS A 52 -21.37 11.11 27.09
CA LYS A 52 -20.02 11.07 27.63
C LYS A 52 -19.11 11.77 26.61
N GLU A 53 -18.46 12.83 27.04
CA GLU A 53 -17.59 13.60 26.16
C GLU A 53 -16.30 12.83 25.84
N ASN A 54 -15.78 13.01 24.62
CA ASN A 54 -14.46 12.55 24.24
C ASN A 54 -13.41 13.43 24.96
N PRO A 55 -12.31 12.84 25.46
CA PRO A 55 -11.30 13.59 26.15
C PRO A 55 -10.52 14.50 25.20
N ILE A 56 -9.96 15.57 25.76
CA ILE A 56 -9.06 16.47 25.05
C ILE A 56 -7.62 15.96 25.20
N ILE A 57 -6.89 15.91 24.09
CA ILE A 57 -5.48 15.53 24.10
C ILE A 57 -4.66 16.65 24.72
N ASN A 58 -3.93 16.34 25.78
CA ASN A 58 -2.97 17.24 26.39
C ASN A 58 -1.63 17.18 25.63
N GLN A 59 -1.15 15.99 25.32
CA GLN A 59 0.09 15.73 24.61
C GLN A 59 -0.01 14.48 23.76
N VAL A 60 0.72 14.47 22.62
CA VAL A 60 0.97 13.26 21.81
C VAL A 60 2.46 12.93 21.95
N ALA A 61 2.76 11.67 22.25
CA ALA A 61 4.11 11.15 22.37
C ALA A 61 4.26 9.87 21.56
N PHE A 62 5.51 9.56 21.21
CA PHE A 62 5.90 8.33 20.51
C PHE A 62 6.95 7.64 21.36
N GLU A 63 6.84 6.33 21.51
CA GLU A 63 7.78 5.51 22.27
C GLU A 63 8.19 4.30 21.43
N GLY A 64 9.46 3.93 21.46
CA GLY A 64 10.01 2.80 20.71
C GLY A 64 10.42 3.09 19.27
N ASN A 65 10.35 4.36 18.84
CA ASN A 65 10.72 4.82 17.49
C ASN A 65 12.21 5.19 17.43
N SER A 66 13.06 4.20 17.22
CA SER A 66 14.52 4.36 17.13
C SER A 66 15.00 4.63 15.70
N GLU A 67 14.36 3.99 14.71
CA GLU A 67 14.70 4.09 13.28
C GLU A 67 14.05 5.31 12.62
N VAL A 68 12.89 5.74 13.13
CA VAL A 68 12.16 6.90 12.61
C VAL A 68 12.11 7.99 13.68
N ASP A 69 12.57 9.19 13.33
CA ASP A 69 12.58 10.29 14.28
C ASP A 69 11.16 10.79 14.62
N THR A 70 11.02 11.31 15.86
CA THR A 70 9.75 11.83 16.39
C THR A 70 9.18 12.99 15.58
N ALA A 71 10.01 13.82 14.94
CA ALA A 71 9.56 14.97 14.15
C ALA A 71 8.85 14.49 12.89
N THR A 72 9.38 13.47 12.21
CA THR A 72 8.77 12.81 11.06
C THR A 72 7.41 12.24 11.43
N LEU A 73 7.32 11.44 12.51
CA LEU A 73 6.05 10.85 12.97
C LEU A 73 5.03 11.92 13.36
N SER A 74 5.49 12.96 14.07
CA SER A 74 4.64 14.09 14.45
C SER A 74 4.12 14.87 13.24
N GLY A 75 4.82 14.89 12.12
CA GLY A 75 4.37 15.49 10.86
C GLY A 75 3.20 14.74 10.23
N GLU A 76 3.20 13.42 10.32
CA GLU A 76 2.24 12.53 9.66
C GLU A 76 0.92 12.39 10.43
N VAL A 77 0.92 12.38 11.78
CA VAL A 77 -0.30 12.19 12.56
C VAL A 77 -1.16 13.45 12.58
N GLN A 78 -2.47 13.26 12.59
CA GLN A 78 -3.46 14.35 12.64
C GLN A 78 -3.84 14.78 14.06
N LEU A 79 -3.82 13.83 15.01
CA LEU A 79 -4.09 14.14 16.40
C LEU A 79 -2.95 14.97 16.98
N LYS A 80 -3.29 16.11 17.56
CA LYS A 80 -2.36 17.07 18.16
C LYS A 80 -2.81 17.46 19.56
N ALA A 81 -1.96 18.05 20.34
CA ALA A 81 -2.35 18.68 21.60
C ALA A 81 -3.53 19.63 21.39
N ARG A 82 -4.44 19.66 22.32
CA ARG A 82 -5.69 20.44 22.35
C ARG A 82 -6.77 19.96 21.35
N SER A 83 -6.57 18.89 20.61
CA SER A 83 -7.61 18.29 19.77
C SER A 83 -8.44 17.29 20.57
N VAL A 84 -9.68 17.07 20.12
CA VAL A 84 -10.55 16.05 20.72
C VAL A 84 -10.10 14.67 20.24
N PHE A 85 -9.85 13.78 21.19
CA PHE A 85 -9.52 12.39 20.92
C PHE A 85 -10.75 11.63 20.42
N THR A 86 -10.59 10.86 19.35
CA THR A 86 -11.54 9.80 18.98
C THR A 86 -10.78 8.54 18.60
N ARG A 87 -11.35 7.36 18.88
CA ARG A 87 -10.72 6.08 18.50
C ARG A 87 -10.50 5.98 17.00
N ALA A 88 -11.44 6.48 16.20
CA ALA A 88 -11.32 6.45 14.73
C ALA A 88 -10.12 7.26 14.23
N LYS A 89 -9.89 8.46 14.78
CA LYS A 89 -8.73 9.29 14.43
C LYS A 89 -7.42 8.65 14.89
N ALA A 90 -7.40 8.08 16.11
CA ALA A 90 -6.20 7.39 16.59
C ALA A 90 -5.86 6.18 15.71
N GLN A 91 -6.87 5.40 15.30
CA GLN A 91 -6.66 4.27 14.39
C GLN A 91 -6.18 4.72 13.00
N ALA A 92 -6.68 5.84 12.49
CA ALA A 92 -6.21 6.43 11.25
C ALA A 92 -4.74 6.91 11.37
N ASP A 93 -4.36 7.48 12.52
CA ASP A 93 -2.98 7.89 12.77
C ASP A 93 -2.05 6.68 12.92
N VAL A 94 -2.50 5.57 13.53
CA VAL A 94 -1.76 4.30 13.53
C VAL A 94 -1.41 3.86 12.11
N GLN A 95 -2.38 3.91 11.18
CA GLN A 95 -2.11 3.55 9.78
C GLN A 95 -1.09 4.50 9.13
N ARG A 96 -1.16 5.81 9.37
CA ARG A 96 -0.18 6.77 8.86
C ARG A 96 1.23 6.48 9.38
N ILE A 97 1.36 6.18 10.67
CA ILE A 97 2.65 5.79 11.26
C ILE A 97 3.17 4.51 10.60
N LEU A 98 2.33 3.47 10.48
CA LEU A 98 2.71 2.23 9.82
C LEU A 98 3.13 2.45 8.36
N ASP A 99 2.49 3.37 7.64
CA ASP A 99 2.87 3.70 6.27
C ASP A 99 4.25 4.39 6.19
N VAL A 100 4.63 5.20 7.21
CA VAL A 100 6.01 5.72 7.32
C VAL A 100 7.01 4.57 7.44
N TYR A 101 6.77 3.64 8.35
CA TYR A 101 7.65 2.48 8.55
C TYR A 101 7.75 1.60 7.30
N ARG A 102 6.62 1.35 6.61
CA ARG A 102 6.60 0.59 5.35
C ARG A 102 7.45 1.24 4.26
N ARG A 103 7.38 2.57 4.11
CA ARG A 103 8.23 3.32 3.17
C ARG A 103 9.72 3.18 3.45
N GLN A 104 10.09 2.84 4.69
CA GLN A 104 11.48 2.57 5.10
C GLN A 104 11.84 1.07 5.10
N GLY A 105 10.95 0.21 4.59
CA GLY A 105 11.19 -1.23 4.54
C GLY A 105 10.96 -1.97 5.86
N LEU A 106 10.37 -1.32 6.87
CA LEU A 106 10.10 -1.87 8.20
C LEU A 106 8.65 -2.40 8.27
N PHE A 107 8.36 -3.46 7.51
CA PHE A 107 7.01 -4.03 7.40
C PHE A 107 6.55 -4.78 8.64
N ALA A 108 7.47 -5.18 9.53
CA ALA A 108 7.17 -5.84 10.79
C ALA A 108 6.80 -4.86 11.91
N ALA A 109 6.78 -3.56 11.63
CA ALA A 109 6.42 -2.55 12.62
C ALA A 109 4.97 -2.72 13.09
N SER A 110 4.77 -2.57 14.40
CA SER A 110 3.45 -2.50 15.02
C SER A 110 3.32 -1.24 15.86
N VAL A 111 2.11 -0.70 15.94
CA VAL A 111 1.81 0.56 16.65
C VAL A 111 0.55 0.40 17.47
N GLU A 112 0.63 0.65 18.76
CA GLU A 112 -0.50 0.63 19.70
C GLU A 112 -0.73 2.01 20.31
N PRO A 113 -1.93 2.61 20.15
CA PRO A 113 -2.25 3.87 20.81
C PRO A 113 -2.64 3.63 22.27
N LYS A 114 -1.94 4.23 23.20
CA LYS A 114 -2.22 4.19 24.66
C LYS A 114 -2.73 5.55 25.14
N LEU A 115 -3.71 5.52 26.01
CA LEU A 115 -4.28 6.71 26.65
C LEU A 115 -3.92 6.74 28.12
N ILE A 116 -3.20 7.76 28.53
CA ILE A 116 -2.93 8.06 29.92
C ILE A 116 -3.94 9.11 30.37
N GLN A 117 -4.86 8.70 31.27
CA GLN A 117 -5.89 9.58 31.80
C GLN A 117 -5.30 10.66 32.71
N LEU A 118 -5.76 11.88 32.55
CA LEU A 118 -5.44 13.03 33.36
C LEU A 118 -6.74 13.58 33.99
N GLU A 119 -6.60 14.54 34.87
CA GLU A 119 -7.76 15.26 35.43
C GLU A 119 -8.47 16.11 34.34
N GLU A 120 -9.71 16.52 34.60
CA GLU A 120 -10.52 17.40 33.75
C GLU A 120 -10.79 16.85 32.33
N SER A 121 -11.07 15.54 32.21
CA SER A 121 -11.33 14.88 30.92
C SER A 121 -10.21 15.07 29.86
N ARG A 122 -8.96 15.17 30.33
CA ARG A 122 -7.78 15.24 29.48
C ARG A 122 -7.04 13.90 29.40
N VAL A 123 -6.32 13.68 28.32
CA VAL A 123 -5.50 12.47 28.11
C VAL A 123 -4.16 12.84 27.48
N ASN A 124 -3.11 12.09 27.82
CA ASN A 124 -1.96 11.98 26.96
C ASN A 124 -2.14 10.78 26.03
N LEU A 125 -1.92 10.99 24.74
CA LEU A 125 -1.90 9.92 23.73
C LEU A 125 -0.45 9.53 23.49
N VAL A 126 -0.14 8.26 23.71
CA VAL A 126 1.19 7.68 23.45
C VAL A 126 1.01 6.62 22.36
N PHE A 127 1.76 6.74 21.27
CA PHE A 127 1.89 5.67 20.30
C PHE A 127 3.09 4.80 20.70
N GLU A 128 2.82 3.62 21.24
CA GLU A 128 3.85 2.61 21.52
C GLU A 128 4.18 1.88 20.21
N ILE A 129 5.43 1.95 19.80
CA ILE A 129 5.92 1.44 18.52
C ILE A 129 6.89 0.30 18.79
N THR A 130 6.69 -0.80 18.11
CA THR A 130 7.67 -1.88 18.00
C THR A 130 8.08 -1.95 16.54
N GLU A 131 9.29 -1.48 16.21
CA GLU A 131 9.71 -1.26 14.83
C GLU A 131 9.96 -2.56 14.07
N GLY A 132 10.39 -3.61 14.77
CA GLY A 132 10.86 -4.84 14.14
C GLY A 132 12.16 -4.61 13.37
N GLY A 133 12.65 -5.63 12.69
CA GLY A 133 13.81 -5.51 11.78
C GLY A 133 13.40 -5.14 10.36
N ALA A 134 14.36 -4.68 9.55
CA ALA A 134 14.17 -4.51 8.11
C ALA A 134 13.72 -5.85 7.49
N THR A 135 12.59 -5.83 6.82
CA THR A 135 11.99 -7.06 6.33
C THR A 135 12.61 -7.43 4.99
N LYS A 136 13.42 -8.49 4.98
CA LYS A 136 14.19 -8.95 3.84
C LYS A 136 13.42 -9.95 2.99
N VAL A 137 13.78 -10.05 1.71
CA VAL A 137 13.28 -11.08 0.80
C VAL A 137 14.04 -12.38 1.03
N LYS A 138 13.39 -13.38 1.61
CA LYS A 138 13.96 -14.70 1.90
C LYS A 138 13.97 -15.63 0.69
N GLY A 139 12.97 -15.49 -0.17
CA GLY A 139 12.84 -16.33 -1.36
C GLY A 139 12.05 -15.64 -2.47
N ILE A 140 12.43 -15.95 -3.71
CA ILE A 140 11.72 -15.52 -4.91
C ILE A 140 11.41 -16.76 -5.72
N ASN A 141 10.12 -16.99 -5.95
CA ASN A 141 9.57 -18.14 -6.67
C ASN A 141 8.87 -17.67 -7.95
N PHE A 142 8.88 -18.54 -8.95
CA PHE A 142 8.15 -18.33 -10.19
C PHE A 142 7.19 -19.50 -10.41
N VAL A 143 6.05 -19.24 -11.02
CA VAL A 143 5.02 -20.24 -11.35
C VAL A 143 4.57 -19.99 -12.77
N GLY A 144 4.47 -21.05 -13.57
CA GLY A 144 4.09 -20.96 -14.98
C GLY A 144 5.25 -20.71 -15.94
N ASN A 145 6.48 -20.58 -15.45
CA ASN A 145 7.70 -20.38 -16.21
C ASN A 145 8.28 -21.71 -16.73
N HIS A 146 7.78 -22.19 -17.85
CA HIS A 146 8.21 -23.46 -18.46
C HIS A 146 9.40 -23.27 -19.41
N ALA A 147 9.47 -22.12 -20.08
CA ALA A 147 10.52 -21.80 -21.05
C ALA A 147 11.85 -21.41 -20.39
N PHE A 148 11.79 -20.72 -19.24
CA PHE A 148 12.95 -20.25 -18.52
C PHE A 148 12.95 -20.76 -17.07
N SER A 149 14.13 -21.12 -16.59
CA SER A 149 14.31 -21.54 -15.19
C SER A 149 14.18 -20.37 -14.22
N ASP A 150 13.85 -20.68 -12.97
CA ASP A 150 13.86 -19.69 -11.87
C ASP A 150 15.18 -18.94 -11.74
N SER A 151 16.31 -19.62 -12.02
CA SER A 151 17.62 -18.98 -11.96
C SER A 151 17.76 -17.89 -13.01
N GLN A 152 17.35 -18.18 -14.25
CA GLN A 152 17.40 -17.21 -15.35
C GLN A 152 16.52 -16.00 -15.05
N LEU A 153 15.31 -16.22 -14.53
CA LEU A 153 14.40 -15.13 -14.18
C LEU A 153 14.87 -14.32 -12.98
N ARG A 154 15.55 -14.96 -12.00
CA ARG A 154 16.19 -14.22 -10.89
C ARG A 154 17.34 -13.32 -11.35
N ASP A 155 18.07 -13.70 -12.40
CA ASP A 155 19.16 -12.89 -12.94
C ASP A 155 18.63 -11.64 -13.71
N VAL A 156 17.37 -11.65 -14.10
CA VAL A 156 16.72 -10.55 -14.85
C VAL A 156 16.17 -9.46 -13.93
N ILE A 157 15.67 -9.84 -12.74
CA ILE A 157 15.02 -8.92 -11.81
C ILE A 157 16.03 -8.15 -10.95
N SER A 158 15.58 -7.02 -10.40
CA SER A 158 16.41 -6.17 -9.54
C SER A 158 16.31 -6.51 -8.05
N THR A 159 15.23 -7.18 -7.63
CA THR A 159 15.08 -7.69 -6.26
C THR A 159 15.95 -8.94 -6.08
N THR A 160 16.74 -8.97 -5.01
CA THR A 160 17.56 -10.13 -4.65
C THR A 160 17.04 -10.79 -3.38
N GLN A 161 17.30 -12.12 -3.26
CA GLN A 161 17.08 -12.82 -2.00
C GLN A 161 18.27 -12.59 -1.05
N VAL A 162 18.04 -12.75 0.25
CA VAL A 162 19.11 -12.74 1.26
C VAL A 162 20.19 -13.75 0.88
N GLY A 163 21.41 -13.26 0.71
CA GLY A 163 22.57 -14.06 0.34
C GLY A 163 23.81 -13.65 1.14
N TRP A 164 24.93 -14.37 0.88
CA TRP A 164 26.20 -14.16 1.58
C TRP A 164 26.75 -12.72 1.46
N PHE A 165 26.42 -11.99 0.38
CA PHE A 165 26.88 -10.62 0.11
C PHE A 165 25.79 -9.55 0.28
N ASP A 166 24.67 -9.89 0.91
CA ASP A 166 23.51 -9.00 1.10
C ASP A 166 23.86 -7.66 1.78
N PHE A 167 24.85 -7.67 2.67
CA PHE A 167 25.31 -6.47 3.38
C PHE A 167 25.92 -5.38 2.49
N LEU A 168 26.24 -5.70 1.23
CA LEU A 168 26.87 -4.76 0.28
C LEU A 168 25.87 -4.06 -0.65
N GLN A 169 24.71 -4.66 -0.93
CA GLN A 169 23.82 -4.21 -1.99
C GLN A 169 22.47 -3.66 -1.53
N GLY A 170 21.95 -4.06 -0.36
CA GLY A 170 20.66 -3.59 0.17
C GLY A 170 19.42 -3.93 -0.69
N THR A 171 19.60 -4.69 -1.79
CA THR A 171 18.53 -5.06 -2.74
C THR A 171 17.66 -6.21 -2.25
N SER A 172 18.03 -6.84 -1.14
CA SER A 172 17.24 -7.87 -0.46
C SER A 172 16.15 -7.30 0.47
N ILE A 173 16.09 -5.99 0.69
CA ILE A 173 14.98 -5.36 1.43
C ILE A 173 13.75 -5.36 0.52
N TYR A 174 12.62 -5.84 1.05
CA TYR A 174 11.36 -5.83 0.30
C TYR A 174 10.92 -4.40 -0.03
N ASP A 175 10.63 -4.16 -1.30
CA ASP A 175 10.18 -2.88 -1.84
C ASP A 175 9.08 -3.14 -2.88
N PRO A 176 7.83 -2.69 -2.62
CA PRO A 176 6.72 -2.88 -3.56
C PRO A 176 6.94 -2.22 -4.93
N ASP A 177 7.62 -1.09 -4.99
CA ASP A 177 7.88 -0.39 -6.25
C ASP A 177 8.91 -1.16 -7.09
N ARG A 178 9.94 -1.71 -6.42
CA ARG A 178 10.90 -2.60 -7.08
C ARG A 178 10.24 -3.88 -7.59
N MET A 179 9.31 -4.45 -6.84
CA MET A 179 8.55 -5.63 -7.30
C MET A 179 7.71 -5.32 -8.55
N ASN A 180 7.17 -4.10 -8.70
CA ASN A 180 6.50 -3.68 -9.93
C ASN A 180 7.48 -3.54 -11.11
N LEU A 181 8.68 -3.01 -10.87
CA LEU A 181 9.75 -2.97 -11.88
C LEU A 181 10.14 -4.39 -12.31
N ASP A 182 10.28 -5.31 -11.37
CA ASP A 182 10.65 -6.70 -11.64
C ASP A 182 9.62 -7.41 -12.53
N ARG A 183 8.31 -7.13 -12.36
CA ARG A 183 7.27 -7.62 -13.27
C ARG A 183 7.52 -7.19 -14.72
N GLU A 184 7.90 -5.92 -14.93
CA GLU A 184 8.20 -5.41 -16.26
C GLU A 184 9.49 -6.00 -16.81
N LEU A 185 10.52 -6.18 -15.98
CA LEU A 185 11.77 -6.82 -16.40
C LEU A 185 11.55 -8.27 -16.86
N ILE A 186 10.73 -9.04 -16.10
CA ILE A 186 10.35 -10.40 -16.50
C ILE A 186 9.61 -10.36 -17.83
N ARG A 187 8.59 -9.51 -17.98
CA ARG A 187 7.82 -9.38 -19.23
C ARG A 187 8.72 -9.04 -20.42
N LEU A 188 9.62 -8.07 -20.27
CA LEU A 188 10.55 -7.67 -21.31
C LEU A 188 11.51 -8.80 -21.69
N TYR A 189 11.98 -9.57 -20.72
CA TYR A 189 12.84 -10.73 -20.98
C TYR A 189 12.13 -11.78 -21.85
N TYR A 190 10.87 -12.10 -21.53
CA TYR A 190 10.07 -12.99 -22.37
C TYR A 190 9.85 -12.43 -23.78
N LEU A 191 9.55 -11.13 -23.90
CA LEU A 191 9.32 -10.45 -25.16
C LEU A 191 10.56 -10.44 -26.07
N GLN A 192 11.74 -10.37 -25.48
CA GLN A 192 13.03 -10.44 -26.19
C GLN A 192 13.42 -11.88 -26.58
N ASN A 193 12.73 -12.87 -26.05
CA ASN A 193 13.03 -14.29 -26.29
C ASN A 193 11.88 -15.06 -26.96
N GLY A 194 11.05 -14.36 -27.72
CA GLY A 194 10.03 -14.97 -28.58
C GLY A 194 8.62 -15.04 -28.02
N TYR A 195 8.39 -14.64 -26.81
CA TYR A 195 7.08 -14.76 -26.15
C TYR A 195 6.35 -13.41 -26.14
N ALA A 196 5.81 -13.03 -27.30
CA ALA A 196 5.19 -11.71 -27.50
C ALA A 196 3.92 -11.48 -26.64
N ASP A 197 3.22 -12.55 -26.26
CA ASP A 197 2.00 -12.49 -25.44
C ASP A 197 2.30 -12.71 -23.94
N ALA A 198 3.56 -12.83 -23.55
CA ALA A 198 3.91 -13.11 -22.17
C ALA A 198 3.46 -12.00 -21.22
N SER A 199 2.91 -12.42 -20.10
CA SER A 199 2.45 -11.53 -19.04
C SER A 199 2.74 -12.08 -17.65
N VAL A 200 3.04 -11.19 -16.71
CA VAL A 200 3.09 -11.53 -15.28
C VAL A 200 1.71 -11.28 -14.69
N THR A 201 0.94 -12.36 -14.54
CA THR A 201 -0.47 -12.32 -14.14
C THR A 201 -0.67 -11.98 -12.67
N ALA A 202 0.31 -12.31 -11.83
CA ALA A 202 0.33 -11.93 -10.41
C ALA A 202 1.77 -11.76 -9.91
N ALA A 203 1.93 -10.87 -8.93
CA ALA A 203 3.13 -10.72 -8.12
C ALA A 203 2.68 -10.55 -6.67
N ASN A 204 2.92 -11.54 -5.84
CA ASN A 204 2.49 -11.59 -4.46
C ASN A 204 3.71 -11.62 -3.54
N ALA A 205 3.66 -10.84 -2.46
CA ALA A 205 4.63 -10.91 -1.40
C ALA A 205 3.92 -11.30 -0.10
N GLU A 206 4.32 -12.40 0.49
CA GLU A 206 3.75 -12.94 1.71
C GLU A 206 4.82 -12.95 2.81
N ILE A 207 4.43 -12.55 4.03
CA ILE A 207 5.33 -12.65 5.18
C ILE A 207 5.54 -14.14 5.49
N ASP A 208 6.81 -14.53 5.60
CA ASP A 208 7.20 -15.88 6.03
C ASP A 208 6.56 -16.20 7.40
N PRO A 209 6.12 -17.42 7.64
CA PRO A 209 5.50 -17.84 8.89
C PRO A 209 6.28 -17.51 10.17
N ASP A 210 7.59 -17.38 10.10
CA ASP A 210 8.43 -16.94 11.23
C ASP A 210 8.46 -15.40 11.42
N GLY A 211 7.78 -14.64 10.55
CA GLY A 211 7.66 -13.18 10.62
C GLY A 211 8.94 -12.41 10.28
N THR A 212 10.01 -13.06 9.81
CA THR A 212 11.33 -12.45 9.65
C THR A 212 11.68 -12.06 8.23
N GLY A 213 10.80 -12.30 7.23
CA GLY A 213 11.06 -11.98 5.83
C GLY A 213 9.87 -12.14 4.93
N PHE A 214 10.05 -11.81 3.65
CA PHE A 214 9.06 -12.00 2.59
C PHE A 214 9.44 -13.15 1.66
N LEU A 215 8.43 -13.89 1.24
CA LEU A 215 8.46 -14.79 0.09
C LEU A 215 7.72 -14.11 -1.05
N ILE A 216 8.40 -13.85 -2.16
CA ILE A 216 7.81 -13.25 -3.36
C ILE A 216 7.51 -14.35 -4.35
N THR A 217 6.32 -14.34 -4.95
CA THR A 217 5.93 -15.27 -6.01
C THR A 217 5.41 -14.50 -7.22
N PHE A 218 6.06 -14.69 -8.36
CA PHE A 218 5.62 -14.20 -9.66
C PHE A 218 4.91 -15.31 -10.43
N ALA A 219 3.67 -15.08 -10.85
CA ALA A 219 2.94 -15.99 -11.73
C ALA A 219 3.03 -15.47 -13.18
N VAL A 220 3.53 -16.31 -14.06
CA VAL A 220 3.78 -15.98 -15.47
C VAL A 220 2.82 -16.78 -16.35
N ASP A 221 2.23 -16.13 -17.33
CA ASP A 221 1.61 -16.73 -18.48
C ASP A 221 2.50 -16.43 -19.69
N GLU A 222 3.19 -17.46 -20.20
CA GLU A 222 4.22 -17.28 -21.25
C GLU A 222 3.61 -17.04 -22.62
N GLY A 223 2.40 -17.57 -22.86
CA GLY A 223 1.86 -17.64 -24.21
C GLY A 223 2.66 -18.55 -25.14
N PRO A 224 2.39 -18.54 -26.45
CA PRO A 224 3.13 -19.30 -27.45
C PRO A 224 4.46 -18.62 -27.84
N LEU A 225 5.42 -19.45 -28.30
CA LEU A 225 6.64 -18.95 -28.92
C LEU A 225 6.33 -18.44 -30.34
N TYR A 226 6.77 -17.23 -30.64
CA TYR A 226 6.62 -16.60 -31.95
C TYR A 226 7.94 -16.51 -32.70
N ASN A 227 7.87 -16.60 -34.02
CA ASN A 227 8.96 -16.34 -34.95
C ASN A 227 8.55 -15.21 -35.88
N PHE A 228 9.53 -14.48 -36.42
CA PHE A 228 9.26 -13.50 -37.46
C PHE A 228 8.70 -14.15 -38.73
N GLY A 229 7.59 -13.60 -39.20
CA GLY A 229 7.02 -13.99 -40.49
C GLY A 229 7.78 -13.37 -41.69
N ALA A 230 7.13 -13.25 -42.83
CA ALA A 230 7.70 -12.53 -43.97
C ALA A 230 7.88 -11.05 -43.66
N ILE A 231 9.06 -10.53 -43.89
CA ILE A 231 9.42 -9.13 -43.69
C ILE A 231 9.38 -8.38 -45.02
N ASN A 232 8.51 -7.42 -45.16
CA ASN A 232 8.37 -6.56 -46.34
C ASN A 232 8.83 -5.14 -45.99
N ILE A 233 9.66 -4.56 -46.85
CA ILE A 233 10.08 -3.17 -46.76
C ILE A 233 9.32 -2.40 -47.83
N GLU A 234 8.65 -1.32 -47.45
CA GLU A 234 7.93 -0.44 -48.35
C GLU A 234 8.46 0.99 -48.22
N SER A 235 8.60 1.70 -49.32
CA SER A 235 8.97 3.11 -49.32
C SER A 235 8.04 3.91 -50.22
N SER A 236 7.59 5.05 -49.76
CA SER A 236 6.85 6.05 -50.53
C SER A 236 7.75 7.04 -51.26
N LEU A 237 9.08 6.96 -51.04
CA LEU A 237 10.07 7.85 -51.67
C LEU A 237 10.51 7.30 -53.01
N PRO A 238 10.46 8.08 -54.12
CA PRO A 238 10.69 7.59 -55.50
C PRO A 238 12.13 7.13 -55.72
N ASP A 239 13.11 7.66 -54.98
CA ASP A 239 14.54 7.37 -55.15
C ASP A 239 15.09 6.34 -54.18
N VAL A 240 14.21 5.74 -53.30
CA VAL A 240 14.59 4.73 -52.33
C VAL A 240 14.18 3.35 -52.80
N ARG A 241 15.13 2.47 -52.98
CA ARG A 241 14.88 1.04 -53.28
C ARG A 241 14.82 0.29 -51.94
N PRO A 242 13.67 -0.27 -51.56
CA PRO A 242 13.52 -0.97 -50.29
C PRO A 242 14.52 -2.12 -50.08
N ASP A 243 14.87 -2.84 -51.18
CA ASP A 243 15.79 -3.98 -51.11
C ASP A 243 17.22 -3.60 -50.70
N ASP A 244 17.66 -2.36 -50.92
CA ASP A 244 18.99 -1.87 -50.56
C ASP A 244 19.14 -1.77 -49.01
N TYR A 245 18.03 -1.69 -48.30
CA TYR A 245 18.00 -1.59 -46.84
C TYR A 245 17.77 -2.93 -46.12
N ARG A 246 17.51 -4.01 -46.88
CA ARG A 246 17.25 -5.32 -46.30
C ARG A 246 18.42 -5.83 -45.45
N SER A 247 19.66 -5.49 -45.82
CA SER A 247 20.86 -5.86 -45.07
C SER A 247 21.06 -5.09 -43.75
N GLN A 248 20.29 -4.03 -43.56
CA GLN A 248 20.32 -3.23 -42.33
C GLN A 248 19.30 -3.72 -41.29
N LEU A 249 18.37 -4.58 -41.70
CA LEU A 249 17.43 -5.21 -40.75
C LEU A 249 18.21 -6.18 -39.88
N LEU A 250 17.96 -6.10 -38.58
CA LEU A 250 18.53 -7.02 -37.59
C LEU A 250 17.70 -8.32 -37.48
N THR A 251 16.51 -8.36 -38.11
CA THR A 251 15.56 -9.47 -38.03
C THR A 251 15.44 -10.18 -39.36
N ASN A 252 15.32 -11.53 -39.37
CA ASN A 252 15.09 -12.34 -40.56
C ASN A 252 13.82 -13.19 -40.39
N ALA A 253 13.18 -13.50 -41.52
CA ALA A 253 12.01 -14.39 -41.52
C ALA A 253 12.40 -15.80 -41.02
N GLY A 254 11.60 -16.31 -40.05
CA GLY A 254 11.82 -17.62 -39.43
C GLY A 254 12.67 -17.60 -38.15
N GLU A 255 13.36 -16.49 -37.85
CA GLU A 255 14.05 -16.31 -36.57
C GLU A 255 13.06 -16.12 -35.40
N VAL A 256 13.50 -16.44 -34.20
CA VAL A 256 12.69 -16.22 -32.98
C VAL A 256 12.45 -14.73 -32.87
N TYR A 257 11.21 -14.36 -32.53
CA TYR A 257 10.81 -12.98 -32.32
C TYR A 257 11.62 -12.35 -31.18
N ASP A 258 12.22 -11.20 -31.44
CA ASP A 258 12.89 -10.35 -30.45
C ASP A 258 12.45 -8.89 -30.65
N ALA A 259 11.72 -8.35 -29.69
CA ALA A 259 11.24 -6.98 -29.76
C ALA A 259 12.38 -5.96 -29.77
N SER A 260 13.51 -6.25 -29.11
CA SER A 260 14.66 -5.34 -29.05
C SER A 260 15.35 -5.15 -30.41
N GLU A 261 15.27 -6.13 -31.29
CA GLU A 261 15.82 -6.03 -32.66
C GLU A 261 14.97 -5.13 -33.55
N ILE A 262 13.62 -5.11 -33.30
CA ILE A 262 12.71 -4.19 -34.00
C ILE A 262 13.05 -2.75 -33.61
N ASP A 263 13.19 -2.49 -32.31
CA ASP A 263 13.52 -1.15 -31.81
C ASP A 263 14.86 -0.65 -32.36
N LYS A 264 15.90 -1.49 -32.30
CA LYS A 264 17.24 -1.16 -32.87
C LYS A 264 17.24 -0.96 -34.38
N THR A 265 16.32 -1.63 -35.10
CA THR A 265 16.21 -1.45 -36.56
C THR A 265 15.53 -0.11 -36.88
N SER A 266 14.74 0.44 -35.98
CA SER A 266 14.01 1.71 -36.15
C SER A 266 14.82 2.96 -35.77
N GLU A 267 15.95 2.81 -35.09
CA GLU A 267 16.91 3.88 -34.75
C GLU A 267 17.91 4.15 -35.85
#